data_c546e17ba579014aa99c64d9a26ebd23
#
_entry.id   c546e17ba579014aa99c64d9a26ebd23
#
_cell.length_a   1.000
_cell.length_b   1.000
_cell.length_c   1.000
_cell.angle_alpha   90.00
_cell.angle_beta   90.00
_cell.angle_gamma   90.00
#
_symmetry.space_group_name_H-M   'P 1'
#
loop_
_entity.id
_entity.type
_entity.pdbx_description
1 polymer ?
#
loop_
_entity_poly.entity_id
_entity_poly.type
_entity_poly.pdbx_seq_one_letter_code
_entity_poly.pdbx_strand_id
1 'polypeptide(L)'
;VTLVTCTRGEEGEVLVQDLAHLAAHATDSLGEHRVIELADAMKALGITDHRFLGEGQKKYRDSGMMGTEPNNRPDVFWQADLELASDDLVKVIDEIRPHILITYDEIGGYGHPDHIKAHRVAMRAAEKSSWSIEKIYWNVMPKSVIQEGIDAMKALGSDFMGAESA
;
A
#
# COMPACT_ATOMS: atom_id res chain seq x y z
N VAL A 1 3.57 10.09 14.92
CA VAL A 1 2.98 9.40 13.75
C VAL A 1 3.72 8.08 13.57
N THR A 2 2.98 6.98 13.43
CA THR A 2 3.50 5.67 13.06
C THR A 2 3.00 5.34 11.66
N LEU A 3 3.88 4.96 10.76
CA LEU A 3 3.52 4.43 9.45
C LEU A 3 3.64 2.90 9.46
N VAL A 4 2.60 2.21 9.00
CA VAL A 4 2.63 0.76 8.77
C VAL A 4 2.47 0.49 7.28
N THR A 5 3.48 -0.14 6.68
CA THR A 5 3.49 -0.52 5.27
C THR A 5 3.25 -2.02 5.14
N CYS A 6 2.31 -2.44 4.30
CA CYS A 6 1.93 -3.84 4.20
C CYS A 6 2.90 -4.67 3.36
N THR A 7 3.38 -4.11 2.24
CA THR A 7 4.24 -4.79 1.25
C THR A 7 5.42 -3.89 0.89
N ARG A 8 6.39 -4.40 0.14
CA ARG A 8 7.55 -3.62 -0.31
C ARG A 8 7.44 -3.14 -1.76
N GLY A 9 6.30 -3.40 -2.42
CA GLY A 9 6.05 -2.99 -3.80
C GLY A 9 6.87 -3.76 -4.83
N GLU A 10 7.03 -5.06 -4.63
CA GLU A 10 7.86 -5.95 -5.46
C GLU A 10 7.40 -6.05 -6.91
N GLU A 11 6.08 -5.95 -7.14
CA GLU A 11 5.47 -6.04 -8.48
C GLU A 11 5.32 -4.66 -9.15
N GLY A 12 5.89 -3.61 -8.55
CA GLY A 12 5.83 -2.26 -9.08
C GLY A 12 6.50 -2.13 -10.46
N GLU A 13 5.93 -1.30 -11.32
CA GLU A 13 6.53 -0.98 -12.61
C GLU A 13 7.82 -0.17 -12.43
N VAL A 14 8.88 -0.56 -13.14
CA VAL A 14 10.17 0.13 -13.12
C VAL A 14 10.34 0.93 -14.40
N LEU A 15 10.05 2.25 -14.33
CA LEU A 15 10.13 3.15 -15.49
C LEU A 15 11.55 3.67 -15.75
N VAL A 16 12.42 3.66 -14.73
CA VAL A 16 13.81 4.12 -14.86
C VAL A 16 14.64 3.00 -15.46
N GLN A 17 15.20 3.23 -16.65
CA GLN A 17 15.91 2.20 -17.42
C GLN A 17 17.11 1.59 -16.67
N ASP A 18 17.88 2.40 -15.93
CA ASP A 18 19.02 1.94 -15.15
C ASP A 18 18.62 0.99 -14.02
N LEU A 19 17.36 1.06 -13.56
CA LEU A 19 16.79 0.23 -12.51
C LEU A 19 15.96 -0.95 -13.07
N ALA A 20 15.80 -1.08 -14.39
CA ALA A 20 14.97 -2.11 -15.00
C ALA A 20 15.33 -3.53 -14.57
N HIS A 21 16.61 -3.76 -14.24
CA HIS A 21 17.10 -5.04 -13.74
C HIS A 21 16.51 -5.46 -12.39
N LEU A 22 15.93 -4.53 -11.61
CA LEU A 22 15.34 -4.78 -10.29
C LEU A 22 13.94 -5.40 -10.36
N ALA A 23 13.28 -5.31 -11.52
CA ALA A 23 11.90 -5.75 -11.70
C ALA A 23 11.67 -7.22 -11.30
N ALA A 24 10.44 -7.55 -10.90
CA ALA A 24 10.06 -8.89 -10.46
C ALA A 24 10.39 -10.00 -11.48
N HIS A 25 10.23 -9.72 -12.78
CA HIS A 25 10.55 -10.65 -13.87
C HIS A 25 12.06 -10.75 -14.19
N ALA A 26 12.89 -9.94 -13.56
CA ALA A 26 14.36 -9.93 -13.76
C ALA A 26 15.07 -10.46 -12.50
N THR A 27 15.59 -9.60 -11.62
CA THR A 27 16.30 -10.05 -10.40
C THR A 27 15.38 -10.12 -9.16
N ASP A 28 14.14 -9.66 -9.24
CA ASP A 28 13.17 -9.62 -8.14
C ASP A 28 13.71 -8.89 -6.90
N SER A 29 14.46 -7.81 -7.10
CA SER A 29 15.11 -7.05 -6.05
C SER A 29 14.57 -5.63 -5.85
N LEU A 30 13.46 -5.29 -6.54
CA LEU A 30 12.80 -4.00 -6.41
C LEU A 30 12.35 -3.74 -4.97
N GLY A 31 11.85 -4.76 -4.27
CA GLY A 31 11.40 -4.63 -2.88
C GLY A 31 12.53 -4.19 -1.93
N GLU A 32 13.75 -4.71 -2.10
CA GLU A 32 14.92 -4.28 -1.33
C GLU A 32 15.30 -2.83 -1.62
N HIS A 33 15.26 -2.43 -2.88
CA HIS A 33 15.52 -1.05 -3.30
C HIS A 33 14.50 -0.09 -2.70
N ARG A 34 13.21 -0.42 -2.75
CA ARG A 34 12.12 0.40 -2.22
C ARG A 34 12.15 0.55 -0.69
N VAL A 35 12.70 -0.40 0.03
CA VAL A 35 12.93 -0.25 1.48
C VAL A 35 13.89 0.91 1.76
N ILE A 36 14.93 1.09 0.92
CA ILE A 36 15.88 2.20 1.06
C ILE A 36 15.20 3.53 0.71
N GLU A 37 14.46 3.58 -0.40
CA GLU A 37 13.70 4.78 -0.81
C GLU A 37 12.68 5.18 0.28
N LEU A 38 12.00 4.21 0.88
CA LEU A 38 11.04 4.45 1.96
C LEU A 38 11.73 5.00 3.20
N ALA A 39 12.91 4.49 3.56
CA ALA A 39 13.67 5.01 4.69
C ALA A 39 14.08 6.48 4.48
N ASP A 40 14.50 6.84 3.26
CA ASP A 40 14.83 8.22 2.91
C ASP A 40 13.57 9.13 2.92
N ALA A 41 12.44 8.63 2.42
CA ALA A 41 11.17 9.33 2.49
C ALA A 41 10.73 9.57 3.94
N MET A 42 10.84 8.59 4.82
CA MET A 42 10.52 8.73 6.25
C MET A 42 11.41 9.79 6.90
N LYS A 43 12.70 9.77 6.60
CA LYS A 43 13.66 10.79 7.08
C LYS A 43 13.28 12.19 6.61
N ALA A 44 12.92 12.35 5.34
CA ALA A 44 12.50 13.64 4.76
C ALA A 44 11.20 14.16 5.40
N LEU A 45 10.27 13.27 5.75
CA LEU A 45 9.00 13.59 6.40
C LEU A 45 9.11 13.75 7.92
N GLY A 46 10.27 13.43 8.52
CA GLY A 46 10.46 13.45 9.98
C GLY A 46 9.68 12.34 10.71
N ILE A 47 9.34 11.24 10.03
CA ILE A 47 8.68 10.08 10.62
C ILE A 47 9.76 9.12 11.13
N THR A 48 9.74 8.88 12.44
CA THR A 48 10.75 8.04 13.12
C THR A 48 10.26 6.64 13.44
N ASP A 49 8.94 6.40 13.42
CA ASP A 49 8.33 5.09 13.65
C ASP A 49 7.69 4.59 12.35
N HIS A 50 8.44 3.76 11.65
CA HIS A 50 7.98 3.06 10.45
C HIS A 50 8.12 1.55 10.66
N ARG A 51 7.08 0.81 10.33
CA ARG A 51 7.00 -0.64 10.49
C ARG A 51 6.45 -1.31 9.23
N PHE A 52 6.92 -2.50 8.94
CA PHE A 52 6.22 -3.39 8.01
C PHE A 52 5.21 -4.24 8.77
N LEU A 53 4.05 -4.50 8.16
CA LEU A 53 3.01 -5.31 8.76
C LEU A 53 3.50 -6.75 9.01
N GLY A 54 3.31 -7.22 10.22
CA GLY A 54 3.78 -8.52 10.67
C GLY A 54 5.24 -8.51 11.12
N GLU A 55 5.79 -9.70 11.35
CA GLU A 55 7.17 -9.85 11.79
C GLU A 55 8.11 -9.86 10.58
N GLY A 56 8.96 -8.84 10.51
CA GLY A 56 9.95 -8.68 9.44
C GLY A 56 9.38 -8.06 8.17
N GLN A 57 10.27 -7.56 7.32
CA GLN A 57 9.92 -6.79 6.12
C GLN A 57 9.31 -7.62 4.98
N LYS A 58 9.36 -8.94 5.04
CA LYS A 58 9.03 -9.86 3.93
C LYS A 58 7.82 -10.74 4.19
N LYS A 59 7.03 -10.44 5.20
CA LYS A 59 5.89 -11.31 5.54
C LYS A 59 4.85 -11.36 4.45
N TYR A 60 4.56 -10.20 3.85
CA TYR A 60 3.57 -10.07 2.79
C TYR A 60 4.23 -9.47 1.55
N ARG A 61 4.14 -10.19 0.43
CA ARG A 61 4.60 -9.71 -0.88
C ARG A 61 3.53 -8.85 -1.54
N ASP A 62 3.94 -7.91 -2.38
CA ASP A 62 3.07 -7.14 -3.27
C ASP A 62 2.28 -8.08 -4.19
N SER A 63 1.01 -7.79 -4.37
CA SER A 63 0.09 -8.61 -5.15
C SER A 63 0.04 -8.24 -6.64
N GLY A 64 0.66 -7.12 -7.02
CA GLY A 64 0.49 -6.54 -8.35
C GLY A 64 -0.92 -5.96 -8.57
N MET A 65 -1.20 -5.49 -9.76
CA MET A 65 -2.50 -4.95 -10.13
C MET A 65 -3.58 -6.03 -10.18
N MET A 66 -4.82 -5.63 -9.90
CA MET A 66 -5.96 -6.54 -9.92
C MET A 66 -6.08 -7.28 -11.26
N GLY A 67 -6.25 -8.60 -11.19
CA GLY A 67 -6.39 -9.46 -12.35
C GLY A 67 -5.07 -9.91 -13.00
N THR A 68 -3.92 -9.51 -12.45
CA THR A 68 -2.61 -9.99 -12.94
C THR A 68 -2.22 -11.33 -12.31
N GLU A 69 -1.27 -12.03 -12.95
CA GLU A 69 -0.82 -13.35 -12.51
C GLU A 69 -0.29 -13.36 -11.06
N PRO A 70 0.48 -12.38 -10.59
CA PRO A 70 0.93 -12.34 -9.20
C PRO A 70 -0.18 -12.47 -8.16
N ASN A 71 -1.42 -12.05 -8.45
CA ASN A 71 -2.54 -12.18 -7.50
C ASN A 71 -2.80 -13.63 -7.05
N ASN A 72 -2.38 -14.62 -7.84
CA ASN A 72 -2.61 -16.04 -7.56
C ASN A 72 -1.53 -16.67 -6.67
N ARG A 73 -0.47 -15.96 -6.36
CA ARG A 73 0.61 -16.45 -5.51
C ARG A 73 0.15 -16.56 -4.05
N PRO A 74 0.54 -17.61 -3.32
CA PRO A 74 0.13 -17.79 -1.93
C PRO A 74 0.80 -16.84 -0.94
N ASP A 75 1.92 -16.22 -1.31
CA ASP A 75 2.73 -15.33 -0.46
C ASP A 75 2.38 -13.85 -0.59
N VAL A 76 1.44 -13.49 -1.48
CA VAL A 76 1.03 -12.10 -1.68
C VAL A 76 0.01 -11.63 -0.64
N PHE A 77 0.01 -10.34 -0.37
CA PHE A 77 -0.86 -9.74 0.65
C PHE A 77 -2.35 -9.93 0.35
N TRP A 78 -2.74 -9.91 -0.93
CA TRP A 78 -4.13 -10.16 -1.34
C TRP A 78 -4.66 -11.52 -0.88
N GLN A 79 -3.81 -12.57 -0.93
CA GLN A 79 -4.15 -13.93 -0.52
C GLN A 79 -4.00 -14.17 0.99
N ALA A 80 -3.37 -13.25 1.72
CA ALA A 80 -3.18 -13.41 3.16
C ALA A 80 -4.51 -13.59 3.89
N ASP A 81 -4.53 -14.46 4.90
CA ASP A 81 -5.67 -14.60 5.78
C ASP A 81 -5.98 -13.26 6.47
N LEU A 82 -7.24 -12.83 6.40
CA LEU A 82 -7.65 -11.53 6.92
C LEU A 82 -7.50 -11.46 8.45
N GLU A 83 -7.85 -12.52 9.16
CA GLU A 83 -7.79 -12.55 10.61
C GLU A 83 -6.35 -12.48 11.11
N LEU A 84 -5.45 -13.26 10.48
CA LEU A 84 -4.03 -13.26 10.82
C LEU A 84 -3.35 -11.92 10.50
N ALA A 85 -3.64 -11.34 9.33
CA ALA A 85 -3.11 -10.03 8.96
C ALA A 85 -3.64 -8.92 9.88
N SER A 86 -4.90 -9.02 10.30
CA SER A 86 -5.49 -8.09 11.27
C SER A 86 -4.87 -8.24 12.66
N ASP A 87 -4.56 -9.45 13.10
CA ASP A 87 -3.88 -9.70 14.37
C ASP A 87 -2.48 -9.07 14.41
N ASP A 88 -1.78 -9.05 13.27
CA ASP A 88 -0.51 -8.34 13.17
C ASP A 88 -0.67 -6.82 13.37
N LEU A 89 -1.74 -6.24 12.81
CA LEU A 89 -2.01 -4.80 12.99
C LEU A 89 -2.56 -4.50 14.39
N VAL A 90 -3.33 -5.38 15.00
CA VAL A 90 -3.80 -5.26 16.41
C VAL A 90 -2.62 -5.09 17.35
N LYS A 91 -1.55 -5.86 17.19
CA LYS A 91 -0.34 -5.71 18.01
C LYS A 91 0.22 -4.29 17.97
N VAL A 92 0.24 -3.69 16.77
CA VAL A 92 0.70 -2.29 16.59
C VAL A 92 -0.28 -1.31 17.22
N ILE A 93 -1.58 -1.49 16.99
CA ILE A 93 -2.62 -0.60 17.55
C ILE A 93 -2.59 -0.64 19.08
N ASP A 94 -2.53 -1.81 19.69
CA ASP A 94 -2.54 -1.98 21.14
C ASP A 94 -1.27 -1.41 21.79
N GLU A 95 -0.13 -1.45 21.10
CA GLU A 95 1.12 -0.85 21.54
C GLU A 95 1.10 0.68 21.44
N ILE A 96 0.74 1.22 20.26
CA ILE A 96 0.81 2.65 19.93
C ILE A 96 -0.37 3.42 20.53
N ARG A 97 -1.54 2.78 20.62
CA ARG A 97 -2.80 3.37 21.12
C ARG A 97 -3.18 4.66 20.37
N PRO A 98 -3.32 4.60 19.03
CA PRO A 98 -3.56 5.78 18.21
C PRO A 98 -4.98 6.31 18.43
N HIS A 99 -5.15 7.63 18.51
CA HIS A 99 -6.48 8.26 18.51
C HIS A 99 -7.09 8.27 17.10
N ILE A 100 -6.23 8.32 16.08
CA ILE A 100 -6.64 8.40 14.66
C ILE A 100 -5.95 7.30 13.87
N LEU A 101 -6.73 6.58 13.07
CA LEU A 101 -6.25 5.65 12.06
C LEU A 101 -6.58 6.21 10.67
N ILE A 102 -5.61 6.20 9.76
CA ILE A 102 -5.81 6.60 8.37
C ILE A 102 -5.50 5.40 7.50
N THR A 103 -6.40 5.07 6.59
CA THR A 103 -6.25 3.96 5.64
C THR A 103 -6.90 4.29 4.30
N TYR A 104 -6.87 3.36 3.34
CA TYR A 104 -7.59 3.47 2.08
C TYR A 104 -9.10 3.34 2.30
N ASP A 105 -9.89 3.74 1.30
CA ASP A 105 -11.31 3.43 1.22
C ASP A 105 -11.54 1.95 0.85
N GLU A 106 -12.79 1.52 0.81
CA GLU A 106 -13.18 0.13 0.54
C GLU A 106 -12.79 -0.38 -0.85
N ILE A 107 -12.61 0.53 -1.82
CA ILE A 107 -12.18 0.21 -3.19
C ILE A 107 -10.67 0.37 -3.40
N GLY A 108 -9.93 0.77 -2.36
CA GLY A 108 -8.48 0.95 -2.42
C GLY A 108 -8.03 2.10 -3.32
N GLY A 109 -8.86 3.15 -3.42
CA GLY A 109 -8.63 4.30 -4.28
C GLY A 109 -8.89 4.00 -5.76
N TYR A 110 -8.02 3.22 -6.39
CA TYR A 110 -8.11 2.86 -7.82
C TYR A 110 -8.19 1.34 -8.07
N GLY A 111 -8.57 0.56 -7.06
CA GLY A 111 -8.81 -0.87 -7.21
C GLY A 111 -7.58 -1.76 -7.05
N HIS A 112 -6.46 -1.25 -6.51
CA HIS A 112 -5.31 -2.10 -6.22
C HIS A 112 -5.64 -3.12 -5.12
N PRO A 113 -5.36 -4.44 -5.32
CA PRO A 113 -5.74 -5.46 -4.35
C PRO A 113 -5.14 -5.24 -2.96
N ASP A 114 -3.88 -4.78 -2.87
CA ASP A 114 -3.24 -4.52 -1.58
C ASP A 114 -3.83 -3.32 -0.86
N HIS A 115 -4.32 -2.30 -1.57
CA HIS A 115 -5.00 -1.17 -0.96
C HIS A 115 -6.36 -1.57 -0.39
N ILE A 116 -7.12 -2.39 -1.15
CA ILE A 116 -8.39 -2.98 -0.67
C ILE A 116 -8.12 -3.86 0.55
N LYS A 117 -7.07 -4.67 0.50
CA LYS A 117 -6.69 -5.55 1.62
C LYS A 117 -6.26 -4.74 2.84
N ALA A 118 -5.49 -3.66 2.65
CA ALA A 118 -5.07 -2.76 3.73
C ALA A 118 -6.28 -2.12 4.43
N HIS A 119 -7.28 -1.66 3.65
CA HIS A 119 -8.55 -1.21 4.20
C HIS A 119 -9.21 -2.29 5.08
N ARG A 120 -9.40 -3.49 4.53
CA ARG A 120 -10.06 -4.60 5.24
C ARG A 120 -9.33 -4.98 6.53
N VAL A 121 -8.00 -5.06 6.47
CA VAL A 121 -7.14 -5.35 7.63
C VAL A 121 -7.25 -4.23 8.68
N ALA A 122 -7.21 -2.96 8.26
CA ALA A 122 -7.30 -1.83 9.16
C ALA A 122 -8.66 -1.77 9.89
N MET A 123 -9.77 -1.96 9.15
CA MET A 123 -11.10 -1.97 9.72
C MET A 123 -11.28 -3.16 10.69
N ARG A 124 -10.84 -4.35 10.28
CA ARG A 124 -10.92 -5.53 11.12
C ARG A 124 -10.05 -5.45 12.37
N ALA A 125 -8.84 -4.90 12.25
CA ALA A 125 -7.95 -4.69 13.40
C ALA A 125 -8.53 -3.68 14.39
N ALA A 126 -9.16 -2.61 13.90
CA ALA A 126 -9.84 -1.63 14.76
C ALA A 126 -10.99 -2.25 15.57
N GLU A 127 -11.73 -3.22 15.00
CA GLU A 127 -12.78 -3.96 15.72
C GLU A 127 -12.21 -4.92 16.77
N LYS A 128 -11.05 -5.54 16.50
CA LYS A 128 -10.44 -6.57 17.36
C LYS A 128 -9.56 -6.01 18.46
N SER A 129 -9.01 -4.82 18.27
CA SER A 129 -8.07 -4.19 19.20
C SER A 129 -8.71 -3.95 20.57
N SER A 130 -7.92 -4.11 21.61
CA SER A 130 -8.30 -3.71 22.97
C SER A 130 -8.35 -2.18 23.15
N TRP A 131 -7.72 -1.43 22.24
CA TRP A 131 -7.72 0.01 22.20
C TRP A 131 -8.84 0.56 21.30
N SER A 132 -9.62 1.51 21.83
CA SER A 132 -10.68 2.18 21.06
C SER A 132 -10.09 3.34 20.26
N ILE A 133 -10.07 3.22 18.94
CA ILE A 133 -9.68 4.29 18.03
C ILE A 133 -10.83 5.31 17.95
N GLU A 134 -10.53 6.59 18.17
CA GLU A 134 -11.57 7.63 18.19
C GLU A 134 -12.09 7.99 16.80
N LYS A 135 -11.20 7.98 15.79
CA LYS A 135 -11.55 8.35 14.41
C LYS A 135 -10.78 7.50 13.41
N ILE A 136 -11.50 7.05 12.38
CA ILE A 136 -10.90 6.40 11.21
C ILE A 136 -11.18 7.29 9.99
N TYR A 137 -10.13 7.62 9.25
CA TYR A 137 -10.22 8.38 8.01
C TYR A 137 -9.81 7.52 6.83
N TRP A 138 -10.52 7.66 5.74
CA TRP A 138 -10.16 7.07 4.45
C TRP A 138 -9.60 8.17 3.55
N ASN A 139 -8.49 7.87 2.88
CA ASN A 139 -7.97 8.75 1.86
C ASN A 139 -8.78 8.54 0.56
N VAL A 140 -9.37 9.61 0.08
CA VAL A 140 -10.15 9.61 -1.17
C VAL A 140 -9.72 10.77 -2.05
N MET A 141 -9.82 10.58 -3.36
CA MET A 141 -9.62 11.65 -4.33
C MET A 141 -10.94 11.95 -5.04
N PRO A 142 -11.41 13.20 -5.06
CA PRO A 142 -12.61 13.55 -5.79
C PRO A 142 -12.45 13.23 -7.29
N LYS A 143 -13.49 12.66 -7.91
CA LYS A 143 -13.47 12.33 -9.35
C LYS A 143 -13.14 13.53 -10.24
N SER A 144 -13.60 14.73 -9.89
CA SER A 144 -13.28 15.95 -10.61
C SER A 144 -11.76 16.22 -10.66
N VAL A 145 -11.06 16.00 -9.54
CA VAL A 145 -9.60 16.19 -9.47
C VAL A 145 -8.87 15.14 -10.30
N ILE A 146 -9.35 13.87 -10.28
CA ILE A 146 -8.79 12.82 -11.14
C ILE A 146 -9.00 13.19 -12.61
N GLN A 147 -10.21 13.62 -12.99
CA GLN A 147 -10.52 13.99 -14.38
C GLN A 147 -9.67 15.18 -14.84
N GLU A 148 -9.52 16.23 -14.03
CA GLU A 148 -8.64 17.36 -14.33
C GLU A 148 -7.19 16.90 -14.55
N GLY A 149 -6.69 15.95 -13.73
CA GLY A 149 -5.36 15.38 -13.90
C GLY A 149 -5.22 14.60 -15.20
N ILE A 150 -6.19 13.76 -15.56
CA ILE A 150 -6.24 13.01 -16.82
C ILE A 150 -6.22 13.99 -18.02
N ASP A 151 -7.06 15.02 -17.99
CA ASP A 151 -7.17 15.99 -19.07
C ASP A 151 -5.86 16.81 -19.25
N ALA A 152 -5.22 17.18 -18.13
CA ALA A 152 -3.93 17.85 -18.15
C ALA A 152 -2.81 16.97 -18.74
N MET A 153 -2.75 15.69 -18.37
CA MET A 153 -1.78 14.75 -18.91
C MET A 153 -1.99 14.50 -20.41
N LYS A 154 -3.24 14.31 -20.85
CA LYS A 154 -3.59 14.20 -22.26
C LYS A 154 -3.16 15.45 -23.07
N ALA A 155 -3.35 16.64 -22.52
CA ALA A 155 -2.90 17.89 -23.14
C ALA A 155 -1.37 17.97 -23.31
N LEU A 156 -0.61 17.28 -22.45
CA LEU A 156 0.84 17.14 -22.54
C LEU A 156 1.29 15.99 -23.45
N GLY A 157 0.35 15.26 -24.08
CA GLY A 157 0.65 14.12 -24.95
C GLY A 157 1.06 12.86 -24.20
N SER A 158 0.71 12.76 -22.93
CA SER A 158 0.97 11.59 -22.09
C SER A 158 -0.33 10.87 -21.74
N ASP A 159 -0.32 9.54 -21.86
CA ASP A 159 -1.42 8.71 -21.40
C ASP A 159 -1.23 8.46 -19.89
N PHE A 160 -2.16 8.97 -19.08
CA PHE A 160 -2.17 8.68 -17.66
C PHE A 160 -2.68 7.25 -17.43
N MET A 161 -1.76 6.29 -17.33
CA MET A 161 -2.03 4.87 -17.07
C MET A 161 -3.10 4.26 -18.00
N GLY A 162 -3.24 4.78 -19.22
CA GLY A 162 -4.28 4.36 -20.17
C GLY A 162 -5.70 4.76 -19.77
N ALA A 163 -5.88 5.62 -18.77
CA ALA A 163 -7.21 6.03 -18.31
C ALA A 163 -7.88 6.97 -19.32
N GLU A 164 -9.08 6.61 -19.74
CA GLU A 164 -9.90 7.44 -20.63
C GLU A 164 -10.74 8.47 -19.85
N SER A 165 -11.14 8.11 -18.64
CA SER A 165 -11.95 8.96 -17.72
C SER A 165 -11.78 8.53 -16.26
N ALA A 166 -12.23 9.35 -15.32
CA ALA A 166 -12.26 9.09 -13.88
C ALA A 166 -13.49 8.26 -13.44
#